data_a71a3728b2d7dc367bb266ff0dfb8a4c
#
_entry.id   a71a3728b2d7dc367bb266ff0dfb8a4c
#
_cell.length_a   1.000
_cell.length_b   1.000
_cell.length_c   1.000
_cell.angle_alpha   90.00
_cell.angle_beta   90.00
_cell.angle_gamma   90.00
#
_symmetry.space_group_name_H-M   'P 1'
#
loop_
_entity.id
_entity.type
_entity.pdbx_description
1 polymer ?
#
loop_
_entity_poly.entity_id
_entity_poly.type
_entity_poly.pdbx_seq_one_letter_code
_entity_poly.pdbx_strand_id
1 'polypeptide(L)'
;MTPGSIQRTLVCLSLGLGLVPGAVTAVERSIYGLNEYIELFDLNLQVAAKLDTGAKTASLSARDIERFKRDGDDWVRFYLAIDEAHEHPIEKPLARISKIKRRAGDVAANDSKTYTARPVIELDVCMGSALRRIEVNLTDRSAFQYPLLVGSEALKAFDALVDPGAKFVAGKPGCTIAANSAE
;
A
#
# COMPACT_ATOMS: atom_id res chain seq x y z
N MET A 1 -39.51 -83.61 -19.86
CA MET A 1 -39.98 -82.59 -18.95
C MET A 1 -38.75 -82.06 -18.23
N THR A 2 -38.20 -80.93 -18.67
CA THR A 2 -36.99 -80.27 -18.04
C THR A 2 -37.41 -78.86 -17.65
N PRO A 3 -37.21 -78.43 -16.41
CA PRO A 3 -37.53 -77.05 -15.99
C PRO A 3 -36.42 -76.10 -16.34
N GLY A 4 -36.80 -74.99 -16.93
CA GLY A 4 -35.88 -73.91 -17.31
C GLY A 4 -35.38 -73.12 -16.12
N SER A 5 -34.04 -72.83 -16.19
CA SER A 5 -33.35 -72.04 -15.23
C SER A 5 -33.51 -70.55 -15.61
N ILE A 6 -34.09 -69.76 -14.69
CA ILE A 6 -34.20 -68.29 -14.83
C ILE A 6 -32.89 -67.65 -14.25
N GLN A 7 -32.05 -67.15 -15.15
CA GLN A 7 -30.83 -66.42 -14.80
C GLN A 7 -31.18 -64.97 -14.48
N ARG A 8 -31.12 -64.58 -13.22
CA ARG A 8 -31.29 -63.18 -12.75
C ARG A 8 -30.00 -62.40 -12.96
N THR A 9 -29.97 -61.52 -13.94
CA THR A 9 -28.87 -60.57 -14.15
C THR A 9 -28.98 -59.46 -13.14
N LEU A 10 -27.98 -59.36 -12.23
CA LEU A 10 -27.84 -58.28 -11.27
C LEU A 10 -27.11 -57.12 -11.98
N VAL A 11 -27.83 -56.03 -12.24
CA VAL A 11 -27.23 -54.78 -12.74
C VAL A 11 -26.75 -53.97 -11.54
N CYS A 12 -25.43 -53.95 -11.33
CA CYS A 12 -24.79 -53.04 -10.36
C CYS A 12 -24.72 -51.63 -10.93
N LEU A 13 -25.58 -50.74 -10.45
CA LEU A 13 -25.54 -49.30 -10.76
C LEU A 13 -24.46 -48.66 -9.86
N SER A 14 -23.25 -48.45 -10.38
CA SER A 14 -22.18 -47.74 -9.70
C SER A 14 -22.41 -46.21 -9.82
N LEU A 15 -22.88 -45.59 -8.72
CA LEU A 15 -22.91 -44.13 -8.57
C LEU A 15 -21.48 -43.61 -8.43
N GLY A 16 -20.91 -43.13 -9.51
CA GLY A 16 -19.62 -42.41 -9.49
C GLY A 16 -19.82 -41.02 -8.89
N LEU A 17 -19.42 -40.83 -7.63
CA LEU A 17 -19.35 -39.53 -6.98
C LEU A 17 -18.13 -38.78 -7.56
N GLY A 18 -18.35 -37.94 -8.57
CA GLY A 18 -17.32 -37.11 -9.15
C GLY A 18 -16.89 -36.03 -8.16
N LEU A 19 -15.68 -36.16 -7.56
CA LEU A 19 -15.01 -35.06 -6.88
C LEU A 19 -14.64 -34.03 -7.95
N VAL A 20 -15.32 -32.89 -7.98
CA VAL A 20 -14.89 -31.70 -8.73
C VAL A 20 -13.78 -31.04 -7.92
N PRO A 21 -12.51 -31.00 -8.40
CA PRO A 21 -11.49 -30.25 -7.70
C PRO A 21 -11.85 -28.77 -7.79
N GLY A 22 -12.22 -28.17 -6.66
CA GLY A 22 -12.37 -26.73 -6.54
C GLY A 22 -11.01 -26.07 -6.83
N ALA A 23 -10.92 -25.25 -7.87
CA ALA A 23 -9.73 -24.45 -8.15
C ALA A 23 -9.53 -23.49 -6.97
N VAL A 24 -8.56 -23.78 -6.10
CA VAL A 24 -8.08 -22.82 -5.10
C VAL A 24 -7.24 -21.79 -5.85
N THR A 25 -7.81 -20.62 -6.10
CA THR A 25 -7.02 -19.49 -6.60
C THR A 25 -6.09 -19.03 -5.47
N ALA A 26 -4.81 -19.36 -5.59
CA ALA A 26 -3.79 -18.80 -4.72
C ALA A 26 -3.73 -17.28 -4.99
N VAL A 27 -3.84 -16.45 -3.96
CA VAL A 27 -3.54 -15.03 -4.06
C VAL A 27 -2.04 -14.92 -4.33
N GLU A 28 -1.69 -14.49 -5.53
CA GLU A 28 -0.28 -14.27 -5.91
C GLU A 28 0.22 -13.03 -5.16
N ARG A 29 1.15 -13.23 -4.23
CA ARG A 29 1.81 -12.16 -3.51
C ARG A 29 3.09 -11.76 -4.23
N SER A 30 3.30 -10.44 -4.35
CA SER A 30 4.52 -9.92 -4.96
C SER A 30 5.64 -9.80 -3.92
N ILE A 31 6.84 -10.22 -4.28
CA ILE A 31 8.04 -10.05 -3.46
C ILE A 31 8.70 -8.73 -3.85
N TYR A 32 8.94 -7.89 -2.85
CA TYR A 32 9.62 -6.61 -2.97
C TYR A 32 10.86 -6.59 -2.09
N GLY A 33 11.86 -5.79 -2.45
CA GLY A 33 13.03 -5.58 -1.63
C GLY A 33 12.78 -4.67 -0.43
N LEU A 34 13.77 -4.52 0.44
CA LEU A 34 13.72 -3.58 1.56
C LEU A 34 13.56 -2.11 1.08
N ASN A 35 14.02 -1.83 -0.12
CA ASN A 35 13.90 -0.54 -0.79
C ASN A 35 13.40 -0.76 -2.20
N GLU A 36 12.47 0.10 -2.66
CA GLU A 36 11.92 0.06 -4.02
C GLU A 36 11.78 1.46 -4.61
N TYR A 37 11.77 1.54 -5.96
CA TYR A 37 11.33 2.73 -6.66
C TYR A 37 9.81 2.77 -6.69
N ILE A 38 9.27 3.94 -6.36
CA ILE A 38 7.84 4.18 -6.27
C ILE A 38 7.51 5.46 -7.04
N GLU A 39 6.44 5.43 -7.82
CA GLU A 39 5.86 6.59 -8.45
C GLU A 39 4.62 7.05 -7.69
N LEU A 40 4.60 8.32 -7.33
CA LEU A 40 3.47 9.02 -6.73
C LEU A 40 2.75 9.75 -7.87
N PHE A 41 1.70 9.11 -8.44
CA PHE A 41 1.02 9.59 -9.64
C PHE A 41 0.44 11.00 -9.46
N ASP A 42 -0.22 11.22 -8.35
CA ASP A 42 -0.82 12.54 -8.03
C ASP A 42 0.20 13.68 -7.97
N LEU A 43 1.47 13.36 -7.83
CA LEU A 43 2.57 14.33 -7.67
C LEU A 43 3.52 14.30 -8.87
N ASN A 44 3.28 13.39 -9.83
CA ASN A 44 4.19 13.13 -10.96
C ASN A 44 5.64 12.98 -10.51
N LEU A 45 5.85 12.18 -9.46
CA LEU A 45 7.13 12.07 -8.77
C LEU A 45 7.54 10.62 -8.55
N GLN A 46 8.72 10.26 -9.04
CA GLN A 46 9.36 8.97 -8.75
C GLN A 46 10.41 9.14 -7.65
N VAL A 47 10.32 8.35 -6.60
CA VAL A 47 11.26 8.34 -5.46
C VAL A 47 11.69 6.94 -5.09
N ALA A 48 12.85 6.84 -4.45
CA ALA A 48 13.21 5.63 -3.72
C ALA A 48 12.52 5.64 -2.34
N ALA A 49 11.98 4.50 -1.95
CA ALA A 49 11.26 4.32 -0.71
C ALA A 49 11.84 3.18 0.13
N LYS A 50 11.70 3.29 1.46
CA LYS A 50 11.93 2.18 2.38
C LYS A 50 10.63 1.46 2.66
N LEU A 51 10.59 0.13 2.49
CA LEU A 51 9.51 -0.74 2.91
C LEU A 51 9.74 -1.17 4.35
N ASP A 52 8.82 -0.81 5.25
CA ASP A 52 9.00 -1.00 6.69
C ASP A 52 7.81 -1.73 7.31
N THR A 53 7.96 -3.03 7.49
CA THR A 53 6.91 -3.89 8.08
C THR A 53 6.64 -3.59 9.55
N GLY A 54 7.58 -2.91 10.25
CA GLY A 54 7.45 -2.49 11.64
C GLY A 54 6.74 -1.15 11.83
N ALA A 55 6.65 -0.33 10.77
CA ALA A 55 5.87 0.90 10.79
C ALA A 55 4.42 0.61 10.38
N LYS A 56 3.44 1.20 11.07
CA LYS A 56 2.03 1.01 10.74
C LYS A 56 1.64 1.75 9.46
N THR A 57 1.99 3.05 9.37
CA THR A 57 1.54 3.97 8.31
C THR A 57 2.68 4.35 7.38
N ALA A 58 2.34 4.66 6.12
CA ALA A 58 3.29 5.28 5.21
C ALA A 58 3.54 6.75 5.60
N SER A 59 4.72 7.29 5.22
CA SER A 59 5.07 8.70 5.46
C SER A 59 5.93 9.27 4.33
N LEU A 60 5.58 10.49 3.89
CA LEU A 60 6.26 11.25 2.85
C LEU A 60 6.98 12.44 3.47
N SER A 61 8.19 12.71 2.98
CA SER A 61 8.97 13.87 3.39
C SER A 61 8.33 15.16 2.89
N ALA A 62 7.89 15.99 3.85
CA ALA A 62 7.23 17.26 3.60
C ALA A 62 7.66 18.30 4.62
N ARG A 63 7.73 19.56 4.18
CA ARG A 63 8.01 20.75 5.00
C ARG A 63 6.93 21.80 4.85
N ASP A 64 6.89 22.77 5.73
CA ASP A 64 5.96 23.89 5.72
C ASP A 64 4.50 23.43 5.62
N ILE A 65 4.15 22.44 6.45
CA ILE A 65 2.86 21.75 6.42
C ILE A 65 1.80 22.61 7.10
N GLU A 66 0.85 23.12 6.34
CA GLU A 66 -0.21 24.00 6.79
C GLU A 66 -1.59 23.40 6.49
N ARG A 67 -2.49 23.40 7.47
CA ARG A 67 -3.88 23.00 7.30
C ARG A 67 -4.76 24.21 7.11
N PHE A 68 -5.70 24.13 6.18
CA PHE A 68 -6.65 25.20 5.90
C PHE A 68 -8.01 24.65 5.49
N LYS A 69 -8.99 25.54 5.35
CA LYS A 69 -10.31 25.20 4.83
C LYS A 69 -10.47 25.70 3.41
N ARG A 70 -11.09 24.86 2.56
CA ARG A 70 -11.52 25.23 1.21
C ARG A 70 -12.95 24.72 1.01
N ASP A 71 -13.89 25.62 0.75
CA ASP A 71 -15.30 25.31 0.53
C ASP A 71 -15.96 24.49 1.67
N GLY A 72 -15.46 24.66 2.89
CA GLY A 72 -15.92 23.93 4.09
C GLY A 72 -15.12 22.66 4.40
N ASP A 73 -14.38 22.11 3.45
CA ASP A 73 -13.58 20.91 3.61
C ASP A 73 -12.18 21.20 4.18
N ASP A 74 -11.61 20.21 4.86
CA ASP A 74 -10.26 20.26 5.39
C ASP A 74 -9.24 19.95 4.29
N TRP A 75 -8.26 20.82 4.13
CA TRP A 75 -7.16 20.70 3.18
C TRP A 75 -5.81 20.85 3.87
N VAL A 76 -4.76 20.38 3.22
CA VAL A 76 -3.38 20.59 3.64
C VAL A 76 -2.55 21.09 2.47
N ARG A 77 -1.73 22.13 2.75
CA ARG A 77 -0.70 22.66 1.86
C ARG A 77 0.66 22.24 2.43
N PHE A 78 1.56 21.83 1.57
CA PHE A 78 2.92 21.46 1.97
C PHE A 78 3.88 21.57 0.79
N TYR A 79 5.17 21.57 1.09
CA TYR A 79 6.23 21.40 0.11
C TYR A 79 6.87 20.04 0.27
N LEU A 80 7.32 19.43 -0.82
CA LEU A 80 8.14 18.23 -0.73
C LEU A 80 9.52 18.59 -0.16
N ALA A 81 9.99 17.81 0.80
CA ALA A 81 11.32 17.96 1.37
C ALA A 81 12.23 16.82 0.87
N ILE A 82 12.46 16.79 -0.44
CA ILE A 82 13.20 15.73 -1.14
C ILE A 82 14.49 16.30 -1.71
N ASP A 83 14.40 17.40 -2.47
CA ASP A 83 15.50 18.14 -3.03
C ASP A 83 15.11 19.61 -3.24
N GLU A 84 16.04 20.41 -3.76
CA GLU A 84 15.81 21.84 -4.01
C GLU A 84 14.88 22.12 -5.20
N ALA A 85 14.57 21.11 -6.04
CA ALA A 85 13.74 21.29 -7.22
C ALA A 85 12.23 21.38 -6.91
N HIS A 86 11.80 21.01 -5.69
CA HIS A 86 10.39 20.98 -5.29
C HIS A 86 9.99 22.24 -4.52
N GLU A 87 10.06 23.40 -5.19
CA GLU A 87 9.77 24.71 -4.57
C GLU A 87 8.29 25.12 -4.65
N HIS A 88 7.44 24.36 -5.37
CA HIS A 88 6.03 24.68 -5.48
C HIS A 88 5.21 23.99 -4.38
N PRO A 89 4.25 24.72 -3.75
CA PRO A 89 3.36 24.13 -2.77
C PRO A 89 2.40 23.15 -3.44
N ILE A 90 2.17 22.04 -2.76
CA ILE A 90 1.17 21.05 -3.12
C ILE A 90 -0.01 21.19 -2.18
N GLU A 91 -1.22 21.16 -2.71
CA GLU A 91 -2.45 21.20 -1.94
C GLU A 91 -3.27 19.93 -2.20
N LYS A 92 -3.67 19.28 -1.13
CA LYS A 92 -4.48 18.05 -1.17
C LYS A 92 -5.59 18.07 -0.12
N PRO A 93 -6.70 17.40 -0.37
CA PRO A 93 -7.70 17.15 0.66
C PRO A 93 -7.06 16.41 1.84
N LEU A 94 -7.42 16.81 3.05
CA LEU A 94 -6.99 16.15 4.26
C LEU A 94 -7.88 14.94 4.54
N ALA A 95 -7.33 13.72 4.46
CA ALA A 95 -8.07 12.51 4.79
C ALA A 95 -8.36 12.42 6.31
N ARG A 96 -7.35 12.66 7.12
CA ARG A 96 -7.43 12.65 8.61
C ARG A 96 -6.16 13.18 9.27
N ILE A 97 -6.20 13.27 10.60
CA ILE A 97 -5.00 13.49 11.43
C ILE A 97 -4.58 12.17 12.09
N SER A 98 -3.34 11.76 11.84
CA SER A 98 -2.73 10.61 12.52
C SER A 98 -1.98 11.07 13.78
N LYS A 99 -2.17 10.34 14.89
CA LYS A 99 -1.42 10.54 16.14
C LYS A 99 -0.30 9.51 16.21
N ILE A 100 0.92 9.95 16.00
CA ILE A 100 2.11 9.08 16.05
C ILE A 100 2.73 9.18 17.44
N LYS A 101 2.87 8.04 18.13
CA LYS A 101 3.50 7.99 19.44
C LYS A 101 4.98 8.38 19.33
N ARG A 102 5.40 9.34 20.15
CA ARG A 102 6.81 9.76 20.23
C ARG A 102 7.62 8.71 20.98
N ARG A 103 8.86 8.48 20.55
CA ARG A 103 9.81 7.66 21.31
C ARG A 103 10.29 8.44 22.53
N ALA A 104 10.70 7.73 23.59
CA ALA A 104 11.14 8.38 24.83
C ALA A 104 12.29 9.36 24.64
N GLY A 105 13.17 9.15 23.64
CA GLY A 105 14.25 10.06 23.30
C GLY A 105 13.88 11.30 22.48
N ASP A 106 12.65 11.32 21.90
CA ASP A 106 12.19 12.42 21.04
C ASP A 106 11.37 13.46 21.83
N VAL A 107 11.16 13.22 23.12
CA VAL A 107 10.38 14.10 24.00
C VAL A 107 11.33 14.99 24.78
N ALA A 108 11.30 16.30 24.51
CA ALA A 108 12.01 17.25 25.35
C ALA A 108 11.50 17.19 26.79
N ALA A 109 12.37 17.39 27.78
CA ALA A 109 12.07 17.23 29.22
C ALA A 109 10.83 18.01 29.70
N ASN A 110 10.42 19.05 28.97
CA ASN A 110 9.28 19.92 29.31
C ASN A 110 8.06 19.75 28.39
N ASP A 111 8.06 18.77 27.45
CA ASP A 111 6.95 18.55 26.54
C ASP A 111 6.05 17.42 27.05
N SER A 112 4.81 17.78 27.46
CA SER A 112 3.81 16.82 27.93
C SER A 112 3.16 16.00 26.82
N LYS A 113 3.45 16.31 25.55
CA LYS A 113 2.83 15.62 24.41
C LYS A 113 3.50 14.28 24.15
N THR A 114 2.78 13.19 24.34
CA THR A 114 3.23 11.84 24.09
C THR A 114 3.11 11.41 22.63
N TYR A 115 2.55 12.28 21.78
CA TYR A 115 2.34 12.01 20.34
C TYR A 115 2.56 13.26 19.49
N THR A 116 2.89 13.02 18.20
CA THR A 116 2.91 14.05 17.16
C THR A 116 1.68 13.85 16.27
N ALA A 117 0.93 14.93 16.05
CA ALA A 117 -0.19 14.93 15.11
C ALA A 117 0.36 15.20 13.69
N ARG A 118 0.06 14.30 12.75
CA ARG A 118 0.49 14.43 11.35
C ARG A 118 -0.71 14.42 10.42
N PRO A 119 -0.82 15.36 9.47
CA PRO A 119 -1.82 15.29 8.41
C PRO A 119 -1.60 14.05 7.56
N VAL A 120 -2.70 13.45 7.12
CA VAL A 120 -2.73 12.28 6.24
C VAL A 120 -3.47 12.66 4.97
N ILE A 121 -2.88 12.33 3.84
CA ILE A 121 -3.48 12.46 2.51
C ILE A 121 -3.58 11.09 1.85
N GLU A 122 -4.42 10.96 0.84
CA GLU A 122 -4.45 9.80 -0.04
C GLU A 122 -3.64 10.09 -1.31
N LEU A 123 -2.88 9.10 -1.76
CA LEU A 123 -2.11 9.15 -3.00
C LEU A 123 -2.30 7.87 -3.80
N ASP A 124 -2.36 8.00 -5.12
CA ASP A 124 -2.26 6.90 -6.06
C ASP A 124 -0.77 6.57 -6.25
N VAL A 125 -0.38 5.38 -5.85
CA VAL A 125 1.01 4.93 -5.73
C VAL A 125 1.25 3.70 -6.58
N CYS A 126 2.26 3.77 -7.44
CA CYS A 126 2.72 2.64 -8.24
C CYS A 126 4.03 2.06 -7.69
N MET A 127 4.05 0.75 -7.48
CA MET A 127 5.24 -0.02 -7.10
C MET A 127 5.34 -1.27 -7.97
N GLY A 128 6.40 -1.39 -8.76
CA GLY A 128 6.48 -2.37 -9.83
C GLY A 128 5.37 -2.12 -10.87
N SER A 129 4.45 -3.06 -11.05
CA SER A 129 3.28 -2.95 -11.92
C SER A 129 1.95 -2.75 -11.14
N ALA A 130 2.01 -2.66 -9.82
CA ALA A 130 0.82 -2.54 -8.99
C ALA A 130 0.53 -1.07 -8.64
N LEU A 131 -0.66 -0.58 -9.02
CA LEU A 131 -1.18 0.73 -8.64
C LEU A 131 -2.15 0.56 -7.47
N ARG A 132 -1.94 1.33 -6.40
CA ARG A 132 -2.82 1.31 -5.21
C ARG A 132 -3.00 2.72 -4.67
N ARG A 133 -4.22 3.02 -4.19
CA ARG A 133 -4.48 4.22 -3.39
C ARG A 133 -4.17 3.91 -1.94
N ILE A 134 -3.27 4.69 -1.34
CA ILE A 134 -2.83 4.50 0.05
C ILE A 134 -2.86 5.81 0.83
N GLU A 135 -3.05 5.71 2.13
CA GLU A 135 -2.86 6.82 3.05
C GLU A 135 -1.39 7.06 3.36
N VAL A 136 -0.97 8.32 3.29
CA VAL A 136 0.40 8.75 3.56
C VAL A 136 0.38 9.92 4.54
N ASN A 137 1.06 9.80 5.69
CA ASN A 137 1.22 10.92 6.59
C ASN A 137 2.37 11.84 6.14
N LEU A 138 2.20 13.14 6.35
CA LEU A 138 3.18 14.16 6.02
C LEU A 138 4.05 14.47 7.24
N THR A 139 5.36 14.44 7.06
CA THR A 139 6.33 14.78 8.11
C THR A 139 7.67 15.08 7.46
N ASP A 140 8.49 15.89 8.12
CA ASP A 140 9.88 16.07 7.71
C ASP A 140 10.65 14.75 7.88
N ARG A 141 11.26 14.29 6.80
CA ARG A 141 12.11 13.12 6.73
C ARG A 141 13.52 13.44 6.19
N SER A 142 13.90 14.71 6.20
CA SER A 142 15.21 15.17 5.70
C SER A 142 16.40 14.49 6.40
N ALA A 143 16.23 14.06 7.66
CA ALA A 143 17.21 13.29 8.41
C ALA A 143 17.27 11.80 8.02
N PHE A 144 16.40 11.32 7.13
CA PHE A 144 16.33 9.92 6.70
C PHE A 144 16.85 9.77 5.27
N GLN A 145 17.44 8.61 4.98
CA GLN A 145 17.97 8.30 3.65
C GLN A 145 16.88 8.29 2.55
N TYR A 146 15.65 7.91 2.89
CA TYR A 146 14.56 7.77 1.94
C TYR A 146 13.43 8.75 2.25
N PRO A 147 12.98 9.54 1.25
CA PRO A 147 11.93 10.52 1.43
C PRO A 147 10.55 9.88 1.64
N LEU A 148 10.37 8.65 1.22
CA LEU A 148 9.14 7.88 1.40
C LEU A 148 9.43 6.62 2.24
N LEU A 149 8.56 6.35 3.19
CA LEU A 149 8.47 5.09 3.93
C LEU A 149 7.10 4.48 3.66
N VAL A 150 7.08 3.21 3.30
CA VAL A 150 5.85 2.43 3.08
C VAL A 150 5.64 1.51 4.27
N GLY A 151 4.62 1.81 5.07
CA GLY A 151 4.30 1.03 6.27
C GLY A 151 3.42 -0.18 5.99
N SER A 152 3.19 -0.99 7.02
CA SER A 152 2.51 -2.29 6.91
C SER A 152 1.07 -2.20 6.37
N GLU A 153 0.33 -1.10 6.60
CA GLU A 153 -1.01 -0.92 6.03
C GLU A 153 -0.95 -0.78 4.50
N ALA A 154 -0.02 0.02 4.00
CA ALA A 154 0.19 0.15 2.55
C ALA A 154 0.74 -1.15 1.95
N LEU A 155 1.70 -1.81 2.62
CA LEU A 155 2.24 -3.10 2.16
C LEU A 155 1.16 -4.17 2.01
N LYS A 156 0.17 -4.19 2.91
CA LYS A 156 -1.01 -5.08 2.77
C LYS A 156 -1.85 -4.75 1.55
N ALA A 157 -2.04 -3.46 1.23
CA ALA A 157 -2.78 -3.05 0.04
C ALA A 157 -2.07 -3.49 -1.26
N PHE A 158 -0.75 -3.63 -1.22
CA PHE A 158 0.06 -4.15 -2.32
C PHE A 158 0.20 -5.68 -2.33
N ASP A 159 -0.39 -6.42 -1.39
CA ASP A 159 -0.16 -7.85 -1.18
C ASP A 159 1.33 -8.19 -1.11
N ALA A 160 2.12 -7.28 -0.52
CA ALA A 160 3.57 -7.30 -0.55
C ALA A 160 4.17 -8.26 0.48
N LEU A 161 5.14 -9.05 0.04
CA LEU A 161 6.15 -9.69 0.87
C LEU A 161 7.44 -8.88 0.76
N VAL A 162 8.11 -8.60 1.89
CA VAL A 162 9.35 -7.82 1.89
C VAL A 162 10.53 -8.75 2.17
N ASP A 163 11.45 -8.83 1.20
CA ASP A 163 12.74 -9.48 1.37
C ASP A 163 13.78 -8.47 1.90
N PRO A 164 14.24 -8.57 3.15
CA PRO A 164 15.21 -7.64 3.71
C PRO A 164 16.61 -7.75 3.10
N GLY A 165 16.91 -8.83 2.39
CA GLY A 165 18.18 -9.06 1.69
C GLY A 165 18.23 -8.42 0.30
N ALA A 166 17.09 -7.98 -0.24
CA ALA A 166 16.97 -7.47 -1.60
C ALA A 166 16.67 -5.96 -1.63
N LYS A 167 16.97 -5.32 -2.76
CA LYS A 167 16.66 -3.90 -3.03
C LYS A 167 16.33 -3.72 -4.49
N PHE A 168 15.33 -2.88 -4.77
CA PHE A 168 14.93 -2.45 -6.11
C PHE A 168 14.61 -3.62 -7.07
N VAL A 169 14.03 -4.71 -6.53
CA VAL A 169 13.72 -5.93 -7.29
C VAL A 169 12.49 -5.75 -8.19
N ALA A 170 11.59 -4.85 -7.84
CA ALA A 170 10.43 -4.53 -8.69
C ALA A 170 10.79 -3.67 -9.91
N GLY A 171 12.04 -3.14 -9.96
CA GLY A 171 12.49 -2.25 -11.02
C GLY A 171 11.83 -0.87 -10.97
N LYS A 172 11.80 -0.18 -12.12
CA LYS A 172 11.09 1.10 -12.23
C LYS A 172 9.59 0.87 -12.27
N PRO A 173 8.79 1.75 -11.63
CA PRO A 173 7.34 1.69 -11.72
C PRO A 173 6.83 1.71 -13.16
N GLY A 174 5.88 0.85 -13.49
CA GLY A 174 5.34 0.68 -14.83
C GLY A 174 3.82 0.56 -14.86
N CYS A 175 3.12 1.27 -13.94
CA CYS A 175 1.66 1.29 -13.94
C CYS A 175 1.12 2.22 -15.02
N THR A 176 0.00 1.83 -15.62
CA THR A 176 -0.83 2.70 -16.45
C THR A 176 -2.11 3.01 -15.70
N ILE A 177 -2.46 4.28 -15.56
CA ILE A 177 -3.82 4.65 -15.13
C ILE A 177 -4.71 4.34 -16.36
N ALA A 178 -5.57 3.33 -16.24
CA ALA A 178 -6.64 3.18 -17.20
C ALA A 178 -7.43 4.50 -17.15
N ALA A 179 -7.41 5.24 -18.26
CA ALA A 179 -8.27 6.41 -18.40
C ALA A 179 -9.71 5.90 -18.19
N ASN A 180 -10.28 6.22 -17.03
CA ASN A 180 -11.72 6.04 -16.84
C ASN A 180 -12.39 6.89 -17.89
N SER A 181 -12.85 6.24 -18.96
CA SER A 181 -13.83 6.81 -19.86
C SER A 181 -15.00 7.26 -18.99
N ALA A 182 -15.07 8.57 -18.77
CA ALA A 182 -16.27 9.22 -18.27
C ALA A 182 -17.36 8.96 -19.30
N GLU A 183 -18.35 8.12 -18.98
CA GLU A 183 -19.69 8.16 -19.51
C GLU A 183 -20.59 8.96 -18.58
#